data_385ed15dbe86b0ea2ea3a3fadc30bacf
#
_entry.id   385ed15dbe86b0ea2ea3a3fadc30bacf
#
_cell.length_a   1.000
_cell.length_b   1.000
_cell.length_c   1.000
_cell.angle_alpha   90.00
_cell.angle_beta   90.00
_cell.angle_gamma   90.00
#
_symmetry.space_group_name_H-M   'P 1'
#
loop_
_entity.id
_entity.type
_entity.pdbx_description
1 polymer ?
#
loop_
_entity_poly.entity_id
_entity_poly.type
_entity_poly.pdbx_seq_one_letter_code
_entity_poly.pdbx_strand_id
1 'polypeptide(L)'
;METIAPILDVANGHPYLSLASVVLGSAALLRLARQRRSDLPPGPKGYPIVGNLLDLPPTHVWEKFGEIGKQYGALCIPGRHMTSTSARTEAYNFGRAGEINYLNVMGQEMIILNSSKVAVELLDKKSSTYSNRPVVMMCGEIIGWNKSLALTQYGPRFREFRKYMSKLMGTRASVEKFAPLQEKETTKLMARVLADPGSLVQQIRK
;
A
#
# COMPACT_ATOMS: atom_id res chain seq x y z
N MET A 1 -3.73 -29.90 -32.07
CA MET A 1 -2.26 -29.76 -32.14
C MET A 1 -1.73 -29.34 -33.53
N GLU A 2 -2.62 -29.15 -34.51
CA GLU A 2 -2.25 -28.91 -35.92
C GLU A 2 -2.08 -27.44 -36.33
N THR A 3 -2.37 -26.49 -35.44
CA THR A 3 -2.38 -25.04 -35.80
C THR A 3 -1.04 -24.31 -35.55
N ILE A 4 -0.07 -24.95 -34.93
CA ILE A 4 1.21 -24.32 -34.59
C ILE A 4 2.32 -24.61 -35.58
N ALA A 5 2.21 -25.77 -36.32
CA ALA A 5 3.20 -26.19 -37.29
C ALA A 5 3.49 -25.19 -38.42
N PRO A 6 2.52 -24.54 -39.07
CA PRO A 6 2.77 -23.61 -40.17
C PRO A 6 3.46 -22.31 -39.73
N ILE A 7 3.32 -21.92 -38.43
CA ILE A 7 3.97 -20.70 -37.91
C ILE A 7 5.48 -20.95 -37.67
N LEU A 8 5.83 -22.18 -37.27
CA LEU A 8 7.23 -22.58 -37.07
C LEU A 8 8.01 -22.71 -38.37
N ASP A 9 7.34 -23.18 -39.44
CA ASP A 9 7.95 -23.30 -40.77
C ASP A 9 8.26 -21.96 -41.43
N VAL A 10 7.36 -20.99 -41.27
CA VAL A 10 7.61 -19.60 -41.73
C VAL A 10 8.75 -18.91 -40.96
N ALA A 11 8.91 -19.24 -39.67
CA ALA A 11 10.00 -18.69 -38.85
C ALA A 11 11.38 -19.24 -39.25
N ASN A 12 11.46 -20.50 -39.71
CA ASN A 12 12.71 -21.12 -40.13
C ASN A 12 13.16 -20.68 -41.57
N GLY A 13 12.19 -20.29 -42.43
CA GLY A 13 12.49 -19.85 -43.79
C GLY A 13 12.99 -18.41 -43.90
N HIS A 14 12.70 -17.55 -42.95
CA HIS A 14 13.05 -16.11 -42.99
C HIS A 14 13.46 -15.60 -41.60
N PRO A 15 14.73 -15.76 -41.20
CA PRO A 15 15.22 -15.39 -39.89
C PRO A 15 15.01 -13.88 -39.56
N TYR A 16 14.99 -13.03 -40.59
CA TYR A 16 14.73 -11.60 -40.41
C TYR A 16 13.28 -11.28 -40.04
N LEU A 17 12.29 -12.07 -40.53
CA LEU A 17 10.87 -11.88 -40.18
C LEU A 17 10.58 -12.32 -38.73
N SER A 18 11.23 -13.39 -38.27
CA SER A 18 11.12 -13.83 -36.88
C SER A 18 11.72 -12.82 -35.91
N LEU A 19 12.87 -12.24 -36.24
CA LEU A 19 13.52 -11.18 -35.46
C LEU A 19 12.68 -9.90 -35.43
N ALA A 20 12.11 -9.51 -36.57
CA ALA A 20 11.20 -8.35 -36.65
C ALA A 20 9.93 -8.54 -35.81
N SER A 21 9.33 -9.74 -35.82
CA SER A 21 8.13 -10.02 -34.99
C SER A 21 8.43 -9.97 -33.50
N VAL A 22 9.59 -10.44 -33.05
CA VAL A 22 10.02 -10.37 -31.65
C VAL A 22 10.26 -8.90 -31.24
N VAL A 23 10.92 -8.11 -32.08
CA VAL A 23 11.16 -6.69 -31.82
C VAL A 23 9.85 -5.89 -31.78
N LEU A 24 8.94 -6.12 -32.72
CA LEU A 24 7.64 -5.47 -32.75
C LEU A 24 6.77 -5.88 -31.55
N GLY A 25 6.76 -7.17 -31.20
CA GLY A 25 6.06 -7.68 -30.02
C GLY A 25 6.60 -7.09 -28.71
N SER A 26 7.91 -7.02 -28.55
CA SER A 26 8.54 -6.39 -27.38
C SER A 26 8.28 -4.89 -27.31
N ALA A 27 8.32 -4.18 -28.44
CA ALA A 27 7.99 -2.76 -28.52
C ALA A 27 6.52 -2.48 -28.19
N ALA A 28 5.61 -3.36 -28.65
CA ALA A 28 4.17 -3.27 -28.33
C ALA A 28 3.94 -3.53 -26.84
N LEU A 29 4.57 -4.54 -26.26
CA LEU A 29 4.50 -4.82 -24.81
C LEU A 29 5.06 -3.67 -23.97
N LEU A 30 6.18 -3.07 -24.39
CA LEU A 30 6.74 -1.90 -23.73
C LEU A 30 5.83 -0.67 -23.84
N ARG A 31 5.17 -0.46 -24.98
CA ARG A 31 4.17 0.62 -25.15
C ARG A 31 2.96 0.42 -24.25
N LEU A 32 2.40 -0.80 -24.20
CA LEU A 32 1.29 -1.14 -23.31
C LEU A 32 1.64 -0.98 -21.83
N ALA A 33 2.84 -1.40 -21.43
CA ALA A 33 3.34 -1.21 -20.07
C ALA A 33 3.54 0.27 -19.71
N ARG A 34 4.02 1.10 -20.68
CA ARG A 34 4.12 2.55 -20.50
C ARG A 34 2.76 3.24 -20.42
N GLN A 35 1.79 2.79 -21.20
CA GLN A 35 0.44 3.37 -21.23
C GLN A 35 -0.29 3.13 -19.89
N ARG A 36 -0.15 1.96 -19.29
CA ARG A 36 -0.67 1.66 -17.94
C ARG A 36 -0.06 2.57 -16.86
N ARG A 37 1.21 2.93 -16.99
CA ARG A 37 1.89 3.82 -16.02
C ARG A 37 1.43 5.28 -16.08
N SER A 38 0.80 5.71 -17.17
CA SER A 38 0.30 7.09 -17.30
C SER A 38 -0.87 7.40 -16.37
N ASP A 39 -1.55 6.38 -15.86
CA ASP A 39 -2.74 6.50 -15.03
C ASP A 39 -2.46 6.38 -13.52
N LEU A 40 -1.19 6.19 -13.16
CA LEU A 40 -0.75 6.03 -11.77
C LEU A 40 -0.35 7.38 -11.16
N PRO A 41 -0.48 7.54 -9.84
CA PRO A 41 0.03 8.70 -9.13
C PRO A 41 1.55 8.92 -9.34
N PRO A 42 2.07 10.13 -9.10
CA PRO A 42 3.49 10.40 -9.23
C PRO A 42 4.31 9.56 -8.25
N GLY A 43 5.48 9.12 -8.68
CA GLY A 43 6.38 8.33 -7.86
C GLY A 43 7.72 8.05 -8.56
N PRO A 44 8.69 7.48 -7.86
CA PRO A 44 9.98 7.11 -8.43
C PRO A 44 9.83 6.05 -9.51
N LYS A 45 10.70 6.14 -10.51
CA LYS A 45 10.75 5.13 -11.58
C LYS A 45 11.35 3.85 -11.01
N GLY A 46 10.52 2.79 -10.92
CA GLY A 46 11.01 1.48 -10.50
C GLY A 46 11.94 0.82 -11.51
N TYR A 47 12.88 0.01 -11.01
CA TYR A 47 13.72 -0.86 -11.84
C TYR A 47 12.90 -1.97 -12.50
N PRO A 48 13.36 -2.53 -13.62
CA PRO A 48 12.74 -3.71 -14.21
C PRO A 48 12.70 -4.85 -13.20
N ILE A 49 11.58 -5.57 -13.10
CA ILE A 49 11.32 -6.74 -12.23
C ILE A 49 11.19 -6.37 -10.75
N VAL A 50 12.22 -5.80 -10.12
CA VAL A 50 12.24 -5.50 -8.68
C VAL A 50 11.49 -4.22 -8.28
N GLY A 51 11.17 -3.36 -9.25
CA GLY A 51 10.48 -2.10 -8.99
C GLY A 51 11.30 -1.15 -8.11
N ASN A 52 10.70 -0.64 -7.07
CA ASN A 52 11.31 0.32 -6.14
C ASN A 52 11.86 -0.34 -4.86
N LEU A 53 12.08 -1.66 -4.86
CA LEU A 53 12.57 -2.36 -3.67
C LEU A 53 13.90 -1.79 -3.16
N LEU A 54 14.81 -1.43 -4.08
CA LEU A 54 16.13 -0.88 -3.75
C LEU A 54 16.09 0.56 -3.23
N ASP A 55 14.99 1.27 -3.48
CA ASP A 55 14.80 2.64 -2.99
C ASP A 55 14.31 2.68 -1.54
N LEU A 56 13.90 1.52 -0.99
CA LEU A 56 13.38 1.41 0.36
C LEU A 56 14.53 1.12 1.35
N PRO A 57 14.73 1.97 2.36
CA PRO A 57 15.72 1.70 3.41
C PRO A 57 15.24 0.55 4.31
N PRO A 58 16.15 -0.21 4.93
CA PRO A 58 15.80 -1.31 5.85
C PRO A 58 15.15 -0.81 7.14
N THR A 59 15.35 0.45 7.50
CA THR A 59 14.81 1.09 8.70
C THR A 59 14.23 2.47 8.37
N HIS A 60 13.30 2.97 9.19
CA HIS A 60 12.70 4.31 9.07
C HIS A 60 12.05 4.58 7.70
N VAL A 61 11.36 3.59 7.16
CA VAL A 61 10.71 3.63 5.84
C VAL A 61 9.76 4.84 5.70
N TRP A 62 9.12 5.28 6.78
CA TRP A 62 8.21 6.43 6.80
C TRP A 62 8.91 7.78 6.49
N GLU A 63 10.18 7.95 6.90
CA GLU A 63 10.96 9.15 6.57
C GLU A 63 11.18 9.22 5.06
N LYS A 64 11.55 8.09 4.46
CA LYS A 64 11.72 7.98 3.01
C LYS A 64 10.42 8.26 2.24
N PHE A 65 9.29 7.79 2.74
CA PHE A 65 7.99 8.10 2.16
C PHE A 65 7.69 9.61 2.21
N GLY A 66 8.05 10.29 3.30
CA GLY A 66 7.95 11.74 3.41
C GLY A 66 8.85 12.49 2.42
N GLU A 67 10.08 12.01 2.20
CA GLU A 67 11.01 12.55 1.19
C GLU A 67 10.48 12.37 -0.23
N ILE A 68 9.98 11.17 -0.57
CA ILE A 68 9.34 10.89 -1.85
C ILE A 68 8.16 11.85 -2.07
N GLY A 69 7.34 12.07 -1.05
CA GLY A 69 6.24 13.04 -1.11
C GLY A 69 6.70 14.45 -1.44
N LYS A 70 7.78 14.92 -0.82
CA LYS A 70 8.36 16.23 -1.10
C LYS A 70 8.96 16.30 -2.50
N GLN A 71 9.70 15.28 -2.92
CA GLN A 71 10.41 15.23 -4.19
C GLN A 71 9.45 15.16 -5.39
N TYR A 72 8.48 14.26 -5.35
CA TYR A 72 7.55 14.04 -6.46
C TYR A 72 6.31 14.93 -6.38
N GLY A 73 6.04 15.51 -5.23
CA GLY A 73 5.01 16.50 -5.03
C GLY A 73 5.29 17.84 -5.69
N ALA A 74 6.54 18.23 -5.77
CA ALA A 74 6.97 19.46 -6.45
C ALA A 74 6.92 19.35 -7.99
N LEU A 75 6.82 18.16 -8.56
CA LEU A 75 6.85 17.89 -10.00
C LEU A 75 5.50 17.98 -10.72
N CYS A 76 4.43 18.34 -10.04
CA CYS A 76 3.20 18.77 -10.72
C CYS A 76 3.42 20.16 -11.31
N ILE A 77 4.04 20.20 -12.47
CA ILE A 77 4.22 21.41 -13.29
C ILE A 77 2.83 21.94 -13.66
N PRO A 78 2.46 23.18 -13.30
CA PRO A 78 1.26 23.79 -13.83
C PRO A 78 1.49 24.06 -15.32
N GLY A 79 0.78 23.37 -16.20
CA GLY A 79 0.83 23.68 -17.64
C GLY A 79 0.66 22.52 -18.60
N ARG A 80 0.60 21.27 -18.16
CA ARG A 80 0.24 20.19 -19.08
C ARG A 80 -1.26 19.99 -19.11
N HIS A 81 -1.91 20.57 -20.10
CA HIS A 81 -3.29 20.30 -20.49
C HIS A 81 -3.47 18.77 -20.66
N MET A 82 -4.11 18.13 -19.72
CA MET A 82 -4.54 16.74 -19.86
C MET A 82 -5.98 16.73 -20.34
N THR A 83 -6.12 16.45 -21.63
CA THR A 83 -7.42 16.16 -22.23
C THR A 83 -7.97 14.83 -21.71
N SER A 84 -9.11 14.94 -21.09
CA SER A 84 -10.18 13.96 -20.84
C SER A 84 -9.86 12.51 -20.44
N THR A 85 -10.21 12.16 -19.19
CA THR A 85 -11.10 11.04 -18.84
C THR A 85 -11.46 11.17 -17.35
N SER A 86 -12.74 11.10 -17.01
CA SER A 86 -13.34 11.49 -15.72
C SER A 86 -12.76 10.86 -14.45
N ALA A 87 -12.26 9.65 -14.50
CA ALA A 87 -11.62 8.99 -13.36
C ALA A 87 -10.22 9.56 -13.01
N ARG A 88 -9.51 10.07 -14.03
CA ARG A 88 -8.23 10.79 -13.88
C ARG A 88 -8.40 12.10 -13.12
N THR A 89 -9.46 12.82 -13.42
CA THR A 89 -9.74 14.13 -12.84
C THR A 89 -10.07 14.01 -11.35
N GLU A 90 -10.73 12.95 -10.92
CA GLU A 90 -11.04 12.75 -9.49
C GLU A 90 -9.80 12.44 -8.66
N ALA A 91 -8.87 11.61 -9.12
CA ALA A 91 -7.64 11.31 -8.40
C ALA A 91 -6.70 12.51 -8.31
N TYR A 92 -6.66 13.37 -9.34
CA TYR A 92 -5.83 14.58 -9.35
C TYR A 92 -6.47 15.78 -8.64
N ASN A 93 -7.80 15.87 -8.59
CA ASN A 93 -8.50 16.90 -7.82
C ASN A 93 -8.45 16.64 -6.30
N PHE A 94 -8.05 15.45 -5.89
CA PHE A 94 -8.05 15.01 -4.50
C PHE A 94 -6.81 15.41 -3.71
N GLY A 95 -5.66 15.63 -4.34
CA GLY A 95 -4.43 15.89 -3.60
C GLY A 95 -3.60 16.99 -4.24
N ARG A 96 -3.07 17.87 -3.40
CA ARG A 96 -1.91 18.67 -3.78
C ARG A 96 -0.76 17.73 -4.13
N ALA A 97 0.07 18.12 -5.07
CA ALA A 97 1.25 17.37 -5.45
C ALA A 97 2.02 16.87 -4.21
N GLY A 98 2.28 15.56 -4.14
CA GLY A 98 2.97 14.91 -3.01
C GLY A 98 2.10 14.30 -1.91
N GLU A 99 0.80 14.53 -1.93
CA GLU A 99 -0.12 13.94 -0.95
C GLU A 99 -0.38 12.46 -1.22
N ILE A 100 -0.26 12.03 -2.48
CA ILE A 100 -0.41 10.64 -2.93
C ILE A 100 0.79 10.27 -3.80
N ASN A 101 1.48 9.19 -3.46
CA ASN A 101 2.61 8.67 -4.23
C ASN A 101 2.42 7.19 -4.55
N TYR A 102 2.98 6.78 -5.69
CA TYR A 102 2.95 5.41 -6.16
C TYR A 102 4.34 4.78 -6.08
N LEU A 103 4.41 3.55 -5.59
CA LEU A 103 5.57 2.69 -5.63
C LEU A 103 5.19 1.31 -6.15
N ASN A 104 6.12 0.66 -6.82
CA ASN A 104 5.99 -0.75 -7.18
C ASN A 104 7.11 -1.54 -6.53
N VAL A 105 6.77 -2.51 -5.70
CA VAL A 105 7.74 -3.34 -4.98
C VAL A 105 7.54 -4.78 -5.39
N MET A 106 8.45 -5.32 -6.19
CA MET A 106 8.39 -6.70 -6.72
C MET A 106 7.07 -7.05 -7.39
N GLY A 107 6.50 -6.10 -8.16
CA GLY A 107 5.21 -6.29 -8.83
C GLY A 107 3.99 -5.95 -7.97
N GLN A 108 4.15 -5.75 -6.67
CA GLN A 108 3.09 -5.28 -5.80
C GLN A 108 2.97 -3.77 -5.87
N GLU A 109 1.80 -3.29 -6.26
CA GLU A 109 1.49 -1.86 -6.32
C GLU A 109 1.20 -1.34 -4.91
N MET A 110 1.83 -0.22 -4.55
CA MET A 110 1.70 0.44 -3.26
C MET A 110 1.39 1.91 -3.46
N ILE A 111 0.32 2.38 -2.82
CA ILE A 111 -0.05 3.80 -2.80
C ILE A 111 0.21 4.34 -1.40
N ILE A 112 0.98 5.41 -1.33
CA ILE A 112 1.34 6.07 -0.08
C ILE A 112 0.55 7.35 0.04
N LEU A 113 -0.16 7.51 1.15
CA LEU A 113 -0.93 8.70 1.49
C LEU A 113 -0.11 9.53 2.49
N ASN A 114 0.39 10.68 2.05
CA ASN A 114 1.20 11.59 2.86
C ASN A 114 0.39 12.73 3.49
N SER A 115 -0.93 12.76 3.28
CA SER A 115 -1.82 13.80 3.79
C SER A 115 -2.95 13.18 4.61
N SER A 116 -3.17 13.69 5.81
CA SER A 116 -4.30 13.29 6.65
C SER A 116 -5.66 13.58 6.00
N LYS A 117 -5.75 14.66 5.24
CA LYS A 117 -6.97 15.02 4.49
C LYS A 117 -7.33 13.96 3.46
N VAL A 118 -6.34 13.53 2.66
CA VAL A 118 -6.53 12.47 1.65
C VAL A 118 -6.80 11.13 2.33
N ALA A 119 -6.12 10.82 3.42
CA ALA A 119 -6.36 9.60 4.18
C ALA A 119 -7.81 9.54 4.71
N VAL A 120 -8.33 10.60 5.30
CA VAL A 120 -9.74 10.68 5.75
C VAL A 120 -10.69 10.53 4.57
N GLU A 121 -10.43 11.19 3.46
CA GLU A 121 -11.30 11.11 2.28
C GLU A 121 -11.38 9.71 1.70
N LEU A 122 -10.26 9.03 1.55
CA LEU A 122 -10.21 7.69 0.95
C LEU A 122 -10.59 6.59 1.96
N LEU A 123 -10.06 6.64 3.19
CA LEU A 123 -10.20 5.55 4.14
C LEU A 123 -11.43 5.67 5.04
N ASP A 124 -11.98 6.88 5.21
CA ASP A 124 -13.18 7.10 6.00
C ASP A 124 -14.41 7.30 5.10
N LYS A 125 -14.45 8.36 4.29
CA LYS A 125 -15.62 8.65 3.44
C LYS A 125 -15.85 7.60 2.34
N LYS A 126 -14.79 7.05 1.73
CA LYS A 126 -14.86 6.00 0.71
C LYS A 126 -14.47 4.63 1.26
N SER A 127 -14.67 4.40 2.54
CA SER A 127 -14.24 3.17 3.26
C SER A 127 -14.78 1.88 2.64
N SER A 128 -15.98 1.88 2.07
CA SER A 128 -16.54 0.70 1.41
C SER A 128 -15.68 0.17 0.27
N THR A 129 -14.94 1.05 -0.41
CA THR A 129 -14.07 0.69 -1.54
C THR A 129 -12.63 0.38 -1.09
N TYR A 130 -12.11 1.15 -0.12
CA TYR A 130 -10.69 1.11 0.25
C TYR A 130 -10.39 0.42 1.58
N SER A 131 -11.38 -0.19 2.26
CA SER A 131 -11.18 -0.85 3.56
C SER A 131 -10.70 -2.30 3.48
N ASN A 132 -10.60 -2.88 2.29
CA ASN A 132 -10.10 -4.25 2.17
C ASN A 132 -8.63 -4.34 2.61
N ARG A 133 -8.29 -5.46 3.25
CA ARG A 133 -6.92 -5.74 3.69
C ARG A 133 -6.19 -6.60 2.65
N PRO A 134 -4.87 -6.44 2.51
CA PRO A 134 -4.10 -7.31 1.65
C PRO A 134 -4.18 -8.77 2.15
N VAL A 135 -4.25 -9.71 1.23
CA VAL A 135 -4.17 -11.14 1.57
C VAL A 135 -2.71 -11.48 1.86
N VAL A 136 -2.41 -11.77 3.11
CA VAL A 136 -1.08 -12.16 3.56
C VAL A 136 -1.08 -13.68 3.73
N MET A 137 -0.48 -14.39 2.78
CA MET A 137 -0.54 -15.87 2.75
C MET A 137 0.02 -16.52 4.01
N MET A 138 1.23 -16.13 4.45
CA MET A 138 1.88 -16.72 5.61
C MET A 138 1.10 -16.43 6.91
N CYS A 139 0.96 -15.17 7.26
CA CYS A 139 0.30 -14.78 8.52
C CYS A 139 -1.22 -14.93 8.46
N GLY A 140 -1.84 -14.60 7.33
CA GLY A 140 -3.28 -14.62 7.18
C GLY A 140 -3.84 -16.01 7.04
N GLU A 141 -3.44 -16.74 5.99
CA GLU A 141 -4.06 -18.01 5.63
C GLU A 141 -3.46 -19.19 6.41
N ILE A 142 -2.14 -19.29 6.50
CA ILE A 142 -1.48 -20.45 7.13
C ILE A 142 -1.58 -20.37 8.67
N ILE A 143 -1.25 -19.22 9.27
CA ILE A 143 -1.32 -19.02 10.72
C ILE A 143 -2.75 -18.73 11.19
N GLY A 144 -3.64 -18.27 10.28
CA GLY A 144 -5.05 -18.02 10.59
C GLY A 144 -5.36 -16.62 11.14
N TRP A 145 -4.45 -15.65 11.00
CA TRP A 145 -4.68 -14.27 11.43
C TRP A 145 -5.69 -13.50 10.58
N ASN A 146 -6.11 -14.03 9.42
CA ASN A 146 -7.23 -13.54 8.63
C ASN A 146 -8.56 -13.50 9.43
N LYS A 147 -8.62 -14.26 10.55
CA LYS A 147 -9.76 -14.26 11.49
C LYS A 147 -9.73 -13.10 12.49
N SER A 148 -8.60 -12.40 12.61
CA SER A 148 -8.45 -11.24 13.48
C SER A 148 -9.04 -9.98 12.84
N LEU A 149 -9.46 -8.99 13.66
CA LEU A 149 -9.98 -7.72 13.15
C LEU A 149 -8.99 -6.98 12.23
N ALA A 150 -7.70 -7.14 12.47
CA ALA A 150 -6.65 -6.43 11.72
C ALA A 150 -6.55 -6.90 10.26
N LEU A 151 -6.76 -8.20 9.97
CA LEU A 151 -6.60 -8.79 8.64
C LEU A 151 -7.93 -9.28 8.02
N THR A 152 -9.05 -9.14 8.74
CA THR A 152 -10.37 -9.51 8.22
C THR A 152 -10.75 -8.57 7.06
N GLN A 153 -11.20 -9.15 5.95
CA GLN A 153 -11.70 -8.42 4.79
C GLN A 153 -12.96 -7.62 5.13
N TYR A 154 -13.17 -6.50 4.42
CA TYR A 154 -14.36 -5.69 4.59
C TYR A 154 -15.63 -6.49 4.26
N GLY A 155 -16.52 -6.62 5.24
CA GLY A 155 -17.74 -7.40 5.09
C GLY A 155 -18.59 -7.42 6.37
N PRO A 156 -19.63 -8.26 6.43
CA PRO A 156 -20.49 -8.35 7.61
C PRO A 156 -19.73 -8.65 8.90
N ARG A 157 -18.81 -9.62 8.87
CA ARG A 157 -17.96 -9.99 10.01
C ARG A 157 -17.08 -8.85 10.50
N PHE A 158 -16.43 -8.12 9.57
CA PHE A 158 -15.62 -6.94 9.92
C PHE A 158 -16.46 -5.86 10.60
N ARG A 159 -17.69 -5.59 10.07
CA ARG A 159 -18.61 -4.60 10.67
C ARG A 159 -19.07 -5.02 12.05
N GLU A 160 -19.32 -6.29 12.26
CA GLU A 160 -19.68 -6.85 13.55
C GLU A 160 -18.56 -6.71 14.58
N PHE A 161 -17.32 -7.08 14.22
CA PHE A 161 -16.15 -6.85 15.06
C PHE A 161 -15.96 -5.39 15.43
N ARG A 162 -16.10 -4.49 14.47
CA ARG A 162 -16.02 -3.05 14.75
C ARG A 162 -17.13 -2.58 15.70
N LYS A 163 -18.33 -3.11 15.57
CA LYS A 163 -19.43 -2.80 16.47
C LYS A 163 -19.11 -3.23 17.91
N TYR A 164 -18.54 -4.41 18.12
CA TYR A 164 -18.11 -4.85 19.45
C TYR A 164 -16.98 -4.00 20.01
N MET A 165 -15.95 -3.73 19.20
CA MET A 165 -14.85 -2.87 19.62
C MET A 165 -15.30 -1.46 19.96
N SER A 166 -16.21 -0.90 19.19
CA SER A 166 -16.81 0.42 19.44
C SER A 166 -17.55 0.49 20.77
N LYS A 167 -18.24 -0.57 21.18
CA LYS A 167 -18.90 -0.63 22.49
C LYS A 167 -17.90 -0.63 23.66
N LEU A 168 -16.74 -1.25 23.47
CA LEU A 168 -15.71 -1.34 24.52
C LEU A 168 -14.80 -0.11 24.57
N MET A 169 -14.39 0.41 23.42
CA MET A 169 -13.33 1.43 23.29
C MET A 169 -13.73 2.60 22.37
N GLY A 170 -14.97 2.67 21.88
CA GLY A 170 -15.37 3.64 20.87
C GLY A 170 -15.66 5.04 21.41
N THR A 171 -15.85 5.19 22.72
CA THR A 171 -16.12 6.49 23.36
C THR A 171 -15.17 6.71 24.51
N ARG A 172 -14.90 7.99 24.84
CA ARG A 172 -14.10 8.37 26.01
C ARG A 172 -14.65 7.77 27.29
N ALA A 173 -15.96 7.82 27.48
CA ALA A 173 -16.64 7.27 28.67
C ALA A 173 -16.48 5.74 28.78
N SER A 174 -16.43 5.01 27.67
CA SER A 174 -16.18 3.55 27.72
C SER A 174 -14.71 3.22 28.05
N VAL A 175 -13.76 4.05 27.61
CA VAL A 175 -12.34 3.90 27.94
C VAL A 175 -12.03 4.30 29.38
N GLU A 176 -12.68 5.33 29.92
CA GLU A 176 -12.54 5.78 31.30
C GLU A 176 -12.88 4.71 32.34
N LYS A 177 -13.72 3.74 32.00
CA LYS A 177 -14.00 2.57 32.87
C LYS A 177 -12.76 1.74 33.20
N PHE A 178 -11.77 1.80 32.34
CA PHE A 178 -10.50 1.07 32.53
C PHE A 178 -9.44 1.90 33.25
N ALA A 179 -9.68 3.20 33.50
CA ALA A 179 -8.71 4.09 34.14
C ALA A 179 -8.24 3.57 35.53
N PRO A 180 -9.11 3.12 36.44
CA PRO A 180 -8.64 2.60 37.74
C PRO A 180 -7.72 1.38 37.60
N LEU A 181 -7.99 0.51 36.64
CA LEU A 181 -7.14 -0.64 36.37
C LEU A 181 -5.77 -0.20 35.79
N GLN A 182 -5.80 0.72 34.84
CA GLN A 182 -4.60 1.29 34.23
C GLN A 182 -3.70 1.99 35.27
N GLU A 183 -4.26 2.80 36.13
CA GLU A 183 -3.55 3.49 37.23
C GLU A 183 -2.91 2.49 38.19
N LYS A 184 -3.64 1.46 38.59
CA LYS A 184 -3.13 0.39 39.45
C LYS A 184 -1.92 -0.34 38.82
N GLU A 185 -2.03 -0.74 37.56
CA GLU A 185 -0.96 -1.47 36.88
C GLU A 185 0.22 -0.55 36.55
N THR A 186 -0.03 0.71 36.22
CA THR A 186 1.03 1.72 36.03
C THR A 186 1.80 1.96 37.33
N THR A 187 1.14 2.07 38.47
CA THR A 187 1.78 2.23 39.77
C THR A 187 2.68 1.04 40.09
N LYS A 188 2.21 -0.20 39.84
CA LYS A 188 3.03 -1.40 40.02
C LYS A 188 4.25 -1.42 39.08
N LEU A 189 4.05 -1.02 37.82
CA LEU A 189 5.14 -0.94 36.85
C LEU A 189 6.19 0.09 37.31
N MET A 190 5.76 1.25 37.75
CA MET A 190 6.67 2.31 38.26
C MET A 190 7.47 1.84 39.47
N ALA A 191 6.83 1.16 40.42
CA ALA A 191 7.54 0.59 41.56
C ALA A 191 8.61 -0.44 41.16
N ARG A 192 8.30 -1.32 40.17
CA ARG A 192 9.28 -2.29 39.65
C ARG A 192 10.44 -1.62 38.91
N VAL A 193 10.15 -0.59 38.10
CA VAL A 193 11.18 0.15 37.36
C VAL A 193 12.09 0.94 38.31
N LEU A 194 11.53 1.51 39.38
CA LEU A 194 12.32 2.19 40.40
C LEU A 194 13.25 1.22 41.18
N ALA A 195 12.79 -0.01 41.42
CA ALA A 195 13.60 -1.04 42.08
C ALA A 195 14.74 -1.54 41.18
N ASP A 196 14.54 -1.64 39.87
CA ASP A 196 15.54 -2.10 38.90
C ASP A 196 15.39 -1.37 37.56
N PRO A 197 15.99 -0.15 37.41
CA PRO A 197 15.91 0.63 36.19
C PRO A 197 16.55 -0.07 34.96
N GLY A 198 17.52 -0.92 35.18
CA GLY A 198 18.22 -1.62 34.08
C GLY A 198 17.39 -2.67 33.34
N SER A 199 16.31 -3.15 33.95
CA SER A 199 15.45 -4.20 33.41
C SER A 199 14.13 -3.68 32.80
N LEU A 200 14.06 -2.41 32.39
CA LEU A 200 12.84 -1.75 31.92
C LEU A 200 12.05 -2.60 30.90
N VAL A 201 12.73 -3.11 29.85
CA VAL A 201 12.07 -3.91 28.80
C VAL A 201 11.46 -5.20 29.36
N GLN A 202 12.13 -5.84 30.33
CA GLN A 202 11.62 -7.05 30.96
C GLN A 202 10.43 -6.74 31.88
N GLN A 203 10.44 -5.60 32.58
CA GLN A 203 9.34 -5.17 33.45
C GLN A 203 8.07 -4.80 32.66
N ILE A 204 8.21 -4.28 31.44
CA ILE A 204 7.07 -3.97 30.56
C ILE A 204 6.41 -5.27 30.03
N ARG A 205 7.18 -6.36 29.88
CA ARG A 205 6.67 -7.63 29.36
C ARG A 205 5.94 -8.48 30.41
N LYS A 206 6.04 -8.15 31.68
CA LYS A 206 5.32 -8.81 32.79
C LYS A 206 3.92 -8.22 32.95
#